data_fac495165c4fbbf7c2beab4b6eba9117
#
_entry.id   fac495165c4fbbf7c2beab4b6eba9117
#
_cell.length_a   1.000
_cell.length_b   1.000
_cell.length_c   1.000
_cell.angle_alpha   90.00
_cell.angle_beta   90.00
_cell.angle_gamma   90.00
#
_symmetry.space_group_name_H-M   'P 1'
#
loop_
_entity.id
_entity.type
_entity.pdbx_description
1 polymer ?
#
loop_
_entity_poly.entity_id
_entity_poly.type
_entity_poly.pdbx_seq_one_letter_code
_entity_poly.pdbx_strand_id
1 'polypeptide(L)'
;MQARMSNPATILPGATQGIQALIKATQQGGVPQTVLELVHLRASQINGCSFCVDYGAHSMKKAGETDERIFSVAAWREAPYFTDAERAALALAEAVTRLADQADPVPDSIWEEARRHYDEKELAAIILMIAVTNLFNRVNVTVRQEAGQQW
;
A
#
# COMPACT_ATOMS: atom_id res chain seq x y z
N MET A 1 -8.04 20.62 -7.54
CA MET A 1 -8.30 19.77 -8.74
C MET A 1 -9.68 19.18 -8.54
N GLN A 2 -10.57 19.26 -9.52
CA GLN A 2 -11.95 18.80 -9.37
C GLN A 2 -12.07 17.32 -9.80
N ALA A 3 -12.84 16.54 -9.05
CA ALA A 3 -13.17 15.16 -9.41
C ALA A 3 -13.89 15.09 -10.78
N ARG A 4 -13.56 14.06 -11.58
CA ARG A 4 -14.17 13.86 -12.91
C ARG A 4 -15.55 13.22 -12.83
N MET A 5 -15.74 12.36 -11.83
CA MET A 5 -16.98 11.64 -11.56
C MET A 5 -16.95 11.09 -10.13
N SER A 6 -18.10 10.58 -9.65
CA SER A 6 -18.16 9.82 -8.41
C SER A 6 -17.30 8.55 -8.50
N ASN A 7 -16.83 8.06 -7.37
CA ASN A 7 -15.94 6.89 -7.34
C ASN A 7 -16.67 5.64 -7.88
N PRO A 8 -16.10 4.90 -8.83
CA PRO A 8 -16.70 3.68 -9.37
C PRO A 8 -17.07 2.64 -8.31
N ALA A 9 -16.31 2.56 -7.23
CA ALA A 9 -16.61 1.64 -6.12
C ALA A 9 -17.90 2.00 -5.38
N THR A 10 -18.33 3.25 -5.41
CA THR A 10 -19.61 3.69 -4.81
C THR A 10 -20.80 3.60 -5.78
N ILE A 11 -20.53 3.58 -7.09
CA ILE A 11 -21.56 3.51 -8.13
C ILE A 11 -22.01 2.07 -8.40
N LEU A 12 -21.04 1.15 -8.48
CA LEU A 12 -21.32 -0.24 -8.84
C LEU A 12 -21.75 -1.05 -7.62
N PRO A 13 -22.94 -1.70 -7.65
CA PRO A 13 -23.40 -2.52 -6.53
C PRO A 13 -22.37 -3.61 -6.15
N GLY A 14 -22.09 -3.74 -4.87
CA GLY A 14 -21.18 -4.76 -4.34
C GLY A 14 -19.70 -4.46 -4.45
N ALA A 15 -19.27 -3.45 -5.23
CA ALA A 15 -17.84 -3.16 -5.39
C ALA A 15 -17.17 -2.75 -4.07
N THR A 16 -17.79 -1.86 -3.31
CA THR A 16 -17.28 -1.45 -1.99
C THR A 16 -17.15 -2.64 -1.03
N GLN A 17 -18.18 -3.50 -0.96
CA GLN A 17 -18.13 -4.69 -0.09
C GLN A 17 -17.04 -5.66 -0.51
N GLY A 18 -16.86 -5.88 -1.83
CA GLY A 18 -15.78 -6.72 -2.36
C GLY A 18 -14.39 -6.21 -1.96
N ILE A 19 -14.16 -4.92 -2.10
CA ILE A 19 -12.90 -4.28 -1.72
C ILE A 19 -12.68 -4.36 -0.19
N GLN A 20 -13.71 -4.07 0.60
CA GLN A 20 -13.63 -4.18 2.06
C GLN A 20 -13.35 -5.62 2.52
N ALA A 21 -13.91 -6.63 1.84
CA ALA A 21 -13.63 -8.03 2.12
C ALA A 21 -12.16 -8.38 1.85
N LEU A 22 -11.56 -7.87 0.76
CA LEU A 22 -10.14 -8.05 0.47
C LEU A 22 -9.26 -7.39 1.55
N ILE A 23 -9.54 -6.15 1.94
CA ILE A 23 -8.81 -5.47 3.02
C ILE A 23 -8.91 -6.26 4.33
N LYS A 24 -10.10 -6.72 4.69
CA LYS A 24 -10.30 -7.54 5.90
C LYS A 24 -9.50 -8.84 5.84
N ALA A 25 -9.37 -9.46 4.66
CA ALA A 25 -8.58 -10.68 4.49
C ALA A 25 -7.09 -10.43 4.79
N THR A 26 -6.52 -9.28 4.40
CA THR A 26 -5.11 -8.95 4.69
C THR A 26 -4.83 -8.91 6.19
N GLN A 27 -5.78 -8.46 7.00
CA GLN A 27 -5.66 -8.37 8.46
C GLN A 27 -5.62 -9.75 9.15
N GLN A 28 -5.99 -10.82 8.43
CA GLN A 28 -5.98 -12.19 8.96
C GLN A 28 -4.63 -12.90 8.74
N GLY A 29 -3.69 -12.25 8.04
CA GLY A 29 -2.37 -12.82 7.73
C GLY A 29 -1.40 -12.92 8.90
N GLY A 30 -1.66 -12.20 10.00
CA GLY A 30 -0.74 -12.17 11.15
C GLY A 30 0.36 -11.08 11.06
N VAL A 31 0.42 -10.36 9.95
CA VAL A 31 1.37 -9.26 9.75
C VAL A 31 0.98 -8.08 10.65
N PRO A 32 1.94 -7.42 11.30
CA PRO A 32 1.68 -6.18 12.03
C PRO A 32 0.98 -5.14 11.14
N GLN A 33 -0.05 -4.49 11.66
CA GLN A 33 -0.79 -3.46 10.89
C GLN A 33 0.13 -2.37 10.35
N THR A 34 1.16 -2.00 11.09
CA THR A 34 2.19 -1.05 10.67
C THR A 34 2.84 -1.43 9.33
N VAL A 35 3.16 -2.72 9.13
CA VAL A 35 3.76 -3.18 7.86
C VAL A 35 2.77 -3.03 6.71
N LEU A 36 1.50 -3.38 6.92
CA LEU A 36 0.45 -3.22 5.90
C LEU A 36 0.25 -1.74 5.53
N GLU A 37 0.28 -0.83 6.52
CA GLU A 37 0.19 0.61 6.28
C GLU A 37 1.43 1.16 5.54
N LEU A 38 2.63 0.68 5.87
CA LEU A 38 3.86 1.06 5.17
C LEU A 38 3.81 0.69 3.69
N VAL A 39 3.42 -0.55 3.35
CA VAL A 39 3.33 -0.97 1.94
C VAL A 39 2.21 -0.23 1.21
N HIS A 40 1.08 0.06 1.88
CA HIS A 40 0.01 0.90 1.33
C HIS A 40 0.51 2.30 1.00
N LEU A 41 1.14 2.97 1.96
CA LEU A 41 1.65 4.33 1.76
C LEU A 41 2.70 4.37 0.65
N ARG A 42 3.64 3.41 0.63
CA ARG A 42 4.69 3.37 -0.39
C ARG A 42 4.15 3.14 -1.79
N ALA A 43 3.27 2.18 -1.99
CA ALA A 43 2.62 1.93 -3.29
C ALA A 43 1.85 3.17 -3.76
N SER A 44 1.15 3.85 -2.85
CA SER A 44 0.39 5.06 -3.14
C SER A 44 1.27 6.25 -3.55
N GLN A 45 2.45 6.41 -2.92
CA GLN A 45 3.45 7.41 -3.32
C GLN A 45 4.00 7.14 -4.72
N ILE A 46 4.30 5.87 -5.04
CA ILE A 46 4.79 5.47 -6.37
C ILE A 46 3.75 5.77 -7.45
N ASN A 47 2.50 5.46 -7.21
CA ASN A 47 1.40 5.66 -8.16
C ASN A 47 0.88 7.12 -8.19
N GLY A 48 1.35 7.99 -7.30
CA GLY A 48 0.93 9.39 -7.24
C GLY A 48 -0.54 9.60 -6.85
N CYS A 49 -1.13 8.70 -6.07
CA CYS A 49 -2.50 8.83 -5.60
C CYS A 49 -2.56 9.76 -4.38
N SER A 50 -2.88 11.04 -4.59
CA SER A 50 -2.93 12.05 -3.51
C SER A 50 -3.90 11.68 -2.40
N PHE A 51 -5.10 11.20 -2.74
CA PHE A 51 -6.08 10.71 -1.78
C PHE A 51 -5.52 9.56 -0.93
N CYS A 52 -4.89 8.57 -1.57
CA CYS A 52 -4.36 7.39 -0.86
C CYS A 52 -3.15 7.73 0.01
N VAL A 53 -2.30 8.66 -0.42
CA VAL A 53 -1.15 9.14 0.38
C VAL A 53 -1.65 9.89 1.60
N ASP A 54 -2.60 10.79 1.44
CA ASP A 54 -3.22 11.54 2.54
C ASP A 54 -3.89 10.59 3.54
N TYR A 55 -4.73 9.68 3.05
CA TYR A 55 -5.40 8.67 3.88
C TYR A 55 -4.40 7.78 4.63
N GLY A 56 -3.39 7.25 3.95
CA GLY A 56 -2.38 6.37 4.55
C GLY A 56 -1.55 7.08 5.62
N ALA A 57 -1.13 8.32 5.37
CA ALA A 57 -0.39 9.11 6.35
C ALA A 57 -1.23 9.40 7.61
N HIS A 58 -2.50 9.77 7.45
CA HIS A 58 -3.41 9.98 8.57
C HIS A 58 -3.72 8.68 9.34
N SER A 59 -3.88 7.55 8.63
CA SER A 59 -4.09 6.24 9.25
C SER A 59 -2.91 5.84 10.12
N MET A 60 -1.68 5.97 9.61
CA MET A 60 -0.46 5.69 10.35
C MET A 60 -0.33 6.61 11.58
N LYS A 61 -0.58 7.91 11.42
CA LYS A 61 -0.55 8.85 12.55
C LYS A 61 -1.57 8.49 13.64
N LYS A 62 -2.78 8.12 13.25
CA LYS A 62 -3.83 7.66 14.18
C LYS A 62 -3.45 6.36 14.90
N ALA A 63 -2.67 5.50 14.24
CA ALA A 63 -2.13 4.27 14.83
C ALA A 63 -0.93 4.51 15.75
N GLY A 64 -0.46 5.76 15.89
CA GLY A 64 0.62 6.14 16.81
C GLY A 64 2.01 6.18 16.17
N GLU A 65 2.10 6.08 14.83
CA GLU A 65 3.38 6.25 14.14
C GLU A 65 3.92 7.67 14.23
N THR A 66 5.23 7.80 14.27
CA THR A 66 5.89 9.11 14.35
C THR A 66 5.92 9.81 13.01
N ASP A 67 5.96 11.14 13.03
CA ASP A 67 6.04 11.95 11.83
C ASP A 67 7.32 11.66 11.02
N GLU A 68 8.46 11.40 11.72
CA GLU A 68 9.72 11.04 11.10
C GLU A 68 9.61 9.76 10.26
N ARG A 69 8.93 8.74 10.76
CA ARG A 69 8.70 7.49 10.03
C ARG A 69 7.80 7.71 8.83
N ILE A 70 6.66 8.40 9.02
CA ILE A 70 5.68 8.67 7.96
C ILE A 70 6.33 9.45 6.81
N PHE A 71 7.04 10.55 7.11
CA PHE A 71 7.67 11.39 6.09
C PHE A 71 8.83 10.69 5.38
N SER A 72 9.51 9.77 6.07
CA SER A 72 10.67 9.04 5.53
C SER A 72 10.32 7.85 4.64
N VAL A 73 9.03 7.43 4.54
CA VAL A 73 8.63 6.28 3.70
C VAL A 73 9.04 6.47 2.24
N ALA A 74 9.01 7.68 1.71
CA ALA A 74 9.43 7.96 0.33
C ALA A 74 10.92 7.70 0.08
N ALA A 75 11.77 7.85 1.12
CA ALA A 75 13.21 7.66 1.10
C ALA A 75 13.67 6.57 2.10
N TRP A 76 12.88 5.56 2.30
CA TRP A 76 13.04 4.55 3.34
C TRP A 76 14.41 3.84 3.32
N ARG A 77 15.05 3.73 2.15
CA ARG A 77 16.35 3.03 2.02
C ARG A 77 17.45 3.71 2.80
N GLU A 78 17.42 5.03 2.90
CA GLU A 78 18.44 5.82 3.62
C GLU A 78 18.00 6.20 5.04
N ALA A 79 16.71 6.12 5.34
CA ALA A 79 16.17 6.49 6.64
C ALA A 79 16.50 5.43 7.71
N PRO A 80 16.90 5.82 8.93
CA PRO A 80 17.30 4.88 10.00
C PRO A 80 16.11 4.28 10.77
N TYR A 81 14.88 4.58 10.37
CA TYR A 81 13.67 4.35 11.19
C TYR A 81 12.97 3.01 10.92
N PHE A 82 13.43 2.22 9.95
CA PHE A 82 12.76 1.00 9.52
C PHE A 82 13.59 -0.23 9.87
N THR A 83 12.93 -1.25 10.40
CA THR A 83 13.51 -2.57 10.67
C THR A 83 13.84 -3.30 9.35
N ASP A 84 14.67 -4.34 9.41
CA ASP A 84 15.00 -5.14 8.23
C ASP A 84 13.74 -5.80 7.63
N ALA A 85 12.81 -6.26 8.46
CA ALA A 85 11.53 -6.81 8.01
C ALA A 85 10.68 -5.76 7.27
N GLU A 86 10.57 -4.55 7.82
CA GLU A 86 9.85 -3.44 7.16
C GLU A 86 10.52 -3.03 5.84
N ARG A 87 11.85 -3.02 5.80
CA ARG A 87 12.62 -2.74 4.58
C ARG A 87 12.36 -3.79 3.50
N ALA A 88 12.32 -5.07 3.88
CA ALA A 88 11.99 -6.16 2.95
C ALA A 88 10.56 -6.00 2.39
N ALA A 89 9.56 -5.66 3.23
CA ALA A 89 8.20 -5.40 2.78
C ALA A 89 8.10 -4.17 1.86
N LEU A 90 8.84 -3.09 2.16
CA LEU A 90 8.88 -1.88 1.33
C LEU A 90 9.56 -2.14 -0.04
N ALA A 91 10.62 -2.96 -0.07
CA ALA A 91 11.27 -3.37 -1.32
C ALA A 91 10.30 -4.21 -2.18
N LEU A 92 9.59 -5.15 -1.57
CA LEU A 92 8.57 -5.96 -2.24
C LEU A 92 7.43 -5.07 -2.75
N ALA A 93 6.96 -4.10 -1.96
CA ALA A 93 5.93 -3.16 -2.38
C ALA A 93 6.33 -2.36 -3.62
N GLU A 94 7.57 -1.90 -3.70
CA GLU A 94 8.07 -1.18 -4.88
C GLU A 94 8.13 -2.08 -6.12
N ALA A 95 8.65 -3.29 -5.98
CA ALA A 95 8.77 -4.26 -7.07
C ALA A 95 7.38 -4.63 -7.63
N VAL A 96 6.46 -5.04 -6.76
CA VAL A 96 5.09 -5.44 -7.14
C VAL A 96 4.27 -4.26 -7.70
N THR A 97 4.55 -3.03 -7.26
CA THR A 97 3.86 -1.85 -7.79
C THR A 97 4.35 -1.47 -9.20
N ARG A 98 5.63 -1.72 -9.51
CA ARG A 98 6.28 -1.37 -10.78
C ARG A 98 6.45 -2.58 -11.70
N LEU A 99 5.38 -3.31 -11.98
CA LEU A 99 5.42 -4.50 -12.85
C LEU A 99 5.62 -4.15 -14.34
N ALA A 100 5.16 -2.98 -14.76
CA ALA A 100 5.17 -2.60 -16.17
C ALA A 100 6.61 -2.39 -16.69
N ASP A 101 6.81 -2.79 -17.94
CA ASP A 101 8.04 -2.54 -18.71
C ASP A 101 9.32 -3.14 -18.11
N GLN A 102 9.20 -4.20 -17.30
CA GLN A 102 10.32 -4.92 -16.71
C GLN A 102 10.25 -6.40 -17.07
N ALA A 103 11.39 -6.98 -17.47
CA ALA A 103 11.48 -8.41 -17.80
C ALA A 103 11.39 -9.29 -16.55
N ASP A 104 11.89 -8.81 -15.41
CA ASP A 104 11.83 -9.47 -14.11
C ASP A 104 11.47 -8.45 -13.03
N PRO A 105 10.17 -8.15 -12.87
CA PRO A 105 9.75 -7.08 -11.98
C PRO A 105 9.90 -7.40 -10.48
N VAL A 106 9.92 -8.68 -10.11
CA VAL A 106 10.10 -9.14 -8.72
C VAL A 106 11.23 -10.16 -8.69
N PRO A 107 12.50 -9.69 -8.74
CA PRO A 107 13.64 -10.60 -8.79
C PRO A 107 13.77 -11.44 -7.52
N ASP A 108 14.35 -12.63 -7.66
CA ASP A 108 14.54 -13.59 -6.55
C ASP A 108 15.20 -12.95 -5.33
N SER A 109 16.10 -12.00 -5.50
CA SER A 109 16.76 -11.29 -4.39
C SER A 109 15.78 -10.53 -3.49
N ILE A 110 14.74 -9.91 -4.06
CA ILE A 110 13.68 -9.22 -3.30
C ILE A 110 12.74 -10.25 -2.66
N TRP A 111 12.39 -11.29 -3.42
CA TRP A 111 11.53 -12.37 -2.93
C TRP A 111 12.14 -13.12 -1.75
N GLU A 112 13.38 -13.57 -1.88
CA GLU A 112 14.07 -14.33 -0.84
C GLU A 112 14.35 -13.48 0.41
N GLU A 113 14.62 -12.17 0.25
CA GLU A 113 14.74 -11.28 1.40
C GLU A 113 13.42 -11.16 2.16
N ALA A 114 12.29 -10.99 1.48
CA ALA A 114 10.97 -10.97 2.11
C ALA A 114 10.66 -12.30 2.84
N ARG A 115 11.00 -13.44 2.23
CA ARG A 115 10.83 -14.78 2.85
C ARG A 115 11.66 -15.03 4.10
N ARG A 116 12.72 -14.29 4.32
CA ARG A 116 13.51 -14.39 5.58
C ARG A 116 12.77 -13.81 6.78
N HIS A 117 11.88 -12.86 6.54
CA HIS A 117 11.20 -12.11 7.58
C HIS A 117 9.72 -12.49 7.77
N TYR A 118 9.10 -13.06 6.72
CA TYR A 118 7.66 -13.33 6.70
C TYR A 118 7.39 -14.77 6.25
N ASP A 119 6.47 -15.45 6.94
CA ASP A 119 5.98 -16.74 6.51
C ASP A 119 5.04 -16.62 5.29
N GLU A 120 4.59 -17.75 4.74
CA GLU A 120 3.74 -17.79 3.55
C GLU A 120 2.41 -17.05 3.75
N LYS A 121 1.83 -17.13 4.94
CA LYS A 121 0.55 -16.48 5.26
C LYS A 121 0.73 -14.96 5.41
N GLU A 122 1.81 -14.54 6.02
CA GLU A 122 2.20 -13.15 6.15
C GLU A 122 2.52 -12.53 4.79
N LEU A 123 3.26 -13.23 3.94
CA LEU A 123 3.54 -12.81 2.56
C LEU A 123 2.26 -12.68 1.74
N ALA A 124 1.33 -13.62 1.87
CA ALA A 124 0.03 -13.55 1.20
C ALA A 124 -0.73 -12.27 1.59
N ALA A 125 -0.70 -11.89 2.87
CA ALA A 125 -1.33 -10.65 3.34
C ALA A 125 -0.64 -9.39 2.77
N ILE A 126 0.69 -9.36 2.77
CA ILE A 126 1.47 -8.24 2.20
C ILE A 126 1.20 -8.09 0.71
N ILE A 127 1.28 -9.18 -0.05
CA ILE A 127 1.04 -9.17 -1.50
C ILE A 127 -0.40 -8.72 -1.81
N LEU A 128 -1.39 -9.25 -1.07
CA LEU A 128 -2.78 -8.86 -1.25
C LEU A 128 -3.01 -7.38 -0.90
N MET A 129 -2.36 -6.86 0.15
CA MET A 129 -2.43 -5.42 0.51
C MET A 129 -1.84 -4.55 -0.60
N ILE A 130 -0.69 -4.93 -1.17
CA ILE A 130 -0.11 -4.20 -2.31
C ILE A 130 -1.05 -4.23 -3.50
N ALA A 131 -1.64 -5.38 -3.82
CA ALA A 131 -2.56 -5.55 -4.95
C ALA A 131 -3.83 -4.70 -4.80
N VAL A 132 -4.47 -4.73 -3.62
CA VAL A 132 -5.68 -3.93 -3.36
C VAL A 132 -5.36 -2.43 -3.31
N THR A 133 -4.18 -2.05 -2.82
CA THR A 133 -3.71 -0.65 -2.88
C THR A 133 -3.57 -0.18 -4.33
N ASN A 134 -2.95 -0.99 -5.20
CA ASN A 134 -2.84 -0.68 -6.62
C ASN A 134 -4.21 -0.58 -7.31
N LEU A 135 -5.20 -1.37 -6.90
CA LEU A 135 -6.59 -1.23 -7.33
C LEU A 135 -7.13 0.16 -6.97
N PHE A 136 -7.04 0.55 -5.69
CA PHE A 136 -7.48 1.86 -5.22
C PHE A 136 -6.77 3.01 -5.93
N ASN A 137 -5.46 2.92 -6.07
CA ASN A 137 -4.68 3.97 -6.71
C ASN A 137 -5.15 4.19 -8.15
N ARG A 138 -5.40 3.10 -8.92
CA ARG A 138 -5.90 3.20 -10.30
C ARG A 138 -7.27 3.84 -10.37
N VAL A 139 -8.19 3.42 -9.50
CA VAL A 139 -9.53 4.01 -9.45
C VAL A 139 -9.45 5.49 -9.10
N ASN A 140 -8.79 5.84 -7.99
CA ASN A 140 -8.77 7.19 -7.44
C ASN A 140 -8.03 8.19 -8.34
N VAL A 141 -6.89 7.81 -8.91
CA VAL A 141 -6.14 8.65 -9.85
C VAL A 141 -6.97 8.90 -11.11
N THR A 142 -7.64 7.88 -11.64
CA THR A 142 -8.47 8.00 -12.84
C THR A 142 -9.61 8.98 -12.67
N VAL A 143 -10.32 8.94 -11.55
CA VAL A 143 -11.44 9.85 -11.29
C VAL A 143 -11.02 11.17 -10.64
N ARG A 144 -9.74 11.33 -10.32
CA ARG A 144 -9.21 12.48 -9.57
C ARG A 144 -9.90 12.64 -8.21
N GLN A 145 -9.94 11.55 -7.43
CA GLN A 145 -10.45 11.59 -6.07
C GLN A 145 -9.66 12.62 -5.24
N GLU A 146 -10.37 13.55 -4.64
CA GLU A 146 -9.74 14.64 -3.88
C GLU A 146 -9.24 14.16 -2.52
N ALA A 147 -8.00 14.55 -2.14
CA ALA A 147 -7.46 14.31 -0.81
C ALA A 147 -8.27 15.07 0.26
N GLY A 148 -8.26 14.57 1.51
CA GLY A 148 -8.98 15.18 2.64
C GLY A 148 -10.49 14.89 2.67
N GLN A 149 -11.04 14.19 1.69
CA GLN A 149 -12.42 13.73 1.72
C GLN A 149 -12.53 12.34 2.39
N GLN A 150 -13.66 12.09 3.05
CA GLN A 150 -13.98 10.75 3.56
C GLN A 150 -14.64 9.91 2.45
N TRP A 151 -14.43 8.60 2.54
CA TRP A 151 -15.12 7.63 1.70
C TRP A 151 -16.56 7.42 2.18
#